data_f2f558d272f84731c76958658c2ba059
#
_entry.id   f2f558d272f84731c76958658c2ba059
#
_cell.length_a   1.000
_cell.length_b   1.000
_cell.length_c   1.000
_cell.angle_alpha   90.00
_cell.angle_beta   90.00
_cell.angle_gamma   90.00
#
_symmetry.space_group_name_H-M   'P 1'
#
loop_
_entity.id
_entity.type
_entity.pdbx_description
1 polymer ?
#
loop_
_entity_poly.entity_id
_entity_poly.type
_entity_poly.pdbx_seq_one_letter_code
_entity_poly.pdbx_strand_id
1 'polypeptide(L)' 'FNTIAKLWSAYLDTDIGTEDVAIMMCLFKIARLTGSCYKSKDSWVDLIGYVACGGEIAIRGEE' A
#
# COMPACT_ATOMS: atom_id res chain seq x y z
N PHE A 1 8.32 -3.88 1.81
CA PHE A 1 7.94 -3.08 0.60
C PHE A 1 9.11 -2.71 -0.31
N ASN A 2 10.33 -2.79 0.18
CA ASN A 2 11.50 -2.39 -0.61
C ASN A 2 11.65 -3.24 -1.89
N THR A 3 11.54 -4.56 -1.76
CA THR A 3 11.60 -5.47 -2.90
C THR A 3 10.47 -5.20 -3.89
N ILE A 4 9.26 -5.00 -3.37
CA ILE A 4 8.09 -4.70 -4.22
C ILE A 4 8.31 -3.39 -4.97
N ALA A 5 8.81 -2.36 -4.29
CA ALA A 5 9.09 -1.07 -4.92
C ALA A 5 10.08 -1.21 -6.08
N LYS A 6 11.13 -2.01 -5.89
CA LYS A 6 12.14 -2.26 -6.93
C LYS A 6 11.54 -2.98 -8.13
N LEU A 7 10.75 -4.01 -7.90
CA LEU A 7 10.13 -4.78 -8.97
C LEU A 7 9.12 -3.93 -9.75
N TRP A 8 8.31 -3.15 -9.06
CA TRP A 8 7.33 -2.29 -9.72
C TRP A 8 8.00 -1.17 -10.48
N SER A 9 9.08 -0.59 -9.92
CA SER A 9 9.85 0.45 -10.61
C SER A 9 10.42 -0.07 -11.93
N ALA A 10 10.96 -1.28 -11.92
CA ALA A 10 11.51 -1.92 -13.11
C ALA A 10 10.41 -2.21 -14.15
N TYR A 11 9.29 -2.76 -13.71
CA TYR A 11 8.21 -3.13 -14.62
C TYR A 11 7.57 -1.92 -15.29
N LEU A 12 7.34 -0.84 -14.52
CA LEU A 12 6.67 0.36 -15.01
C LEU A 12 7.65 1.38 -15.60
N ASP A 13 8.96 1.12 -15.49
CA ASP A 13 10.02 2.05 -15.92
C ASP A 13 9.82 3.44 -15.32
N THR A 14 9.52 3.49 -14.03
CA THR A 14 9.35 4.72 -13.28
C THR A 14 9.83 4.52 -11.84
N ASP A 15 10.07 5.61 -11.14
CA ASP A 15 10.58 5.56 -9.78
C ASP A 15 9.44 5.40 -8.78
N ILE A 16 9.34 4.22 -8.16
CA ILE A 16 8.31 3.91 -7.16
C ILE A 16 9.00 3.69 -5.83
N GLY A 17 8.65 4.50 -4.84
CA GLY A 17 9.16 4.39 -3.49
C GLY A 17 8.33 3.46 -2.62
N THR A 18 8.83 3.17 -1.43
CA THR A 18 8.14 2.29 -0.48
C THR A 18 6.82 2.88 0.00
N GLU A 19 6.75 4.22 0.14
CA GLU A 19 5.51 4.92 0.49
C GLU A 19 4.45 4.73 -0.60
N ASP A 20 4.87 4.77 -1.87
CA ASP A 20 3.97 4.55 -3.00
C ASP A 20 3.40 3.14 -2.97
N VAL A 21 4.22 2.15 -2.65
CA VAL A 21 3.77 0.76 -2.52
C VAL A 21 2.69 0.66 -1.45
N ALA A 22 2.89 1.29 -0.28
CA ALA A 22 1.91 1.27 0.80
C ALA A 22 0.57 1.88 0.34
N ILE A 23 0.62 3.03 -0.34
CA ILE A 23 -0.59 3.68 -0.87
C ILE A 23 -1.28 2.79 -1.91
N MET A 24 -0.51 2.21 -2.82
CA MET A 24 -1.07 1.35 -3.88
C MET A 24 -1.74 0.10 -3.28
N MET A 25 -1.16 -0.48 -2.23
CA MET A 25 -1.78 -1.61 -1.54
C MET A 25 -3.06 -1.20 -0.82
N CYS A 26 -3.10 0.02 -0.26
CA CYS A 26 -4.33 0.57 0.31
C CYS A 26 -5.43 0.69 -0.76
N LEU A 27 -5.09 1.22 -1.93
CA LEU A 27 -6.04 1.37 -3.03
C LEU A 27 -6.58 0.02 -3.50
N PHE A 28 -5.70 -0.99 -3.55
CA PHE A 28 -6.12 -2.35 -3.89
C PHE A 28 -7.15 -2.88 -2.88
N LYS A 29 -6.91 -2.68 -1.59
CA LYS A 29 -7.86 -3.12 -0.55
C LYS A 29 -9.15 -2.33 -0.57
N ILE A 30 -9.09 -1.04 -0.91
CA ILE A 30 -10.30 -0.23 -1.09
C ILE A 30 -11.15 -0.78 -2.23
N ALA A 31 -10.52 -1.17 -3.33
CA ALA A 31 -11.23 -1.77 -4.47
C ALA A 31 -11.92 -3.08 -4.06
N ARG A 32 -11.24 -3.90 -3.26
CA ARG A 32 -11.83 -5.15 -2.75
C ARG A 32 -13.02 -4.87 -1.83
N LEU A 33 -12.94 -3.83 -1.01
CA LEU A 33 -14.06 -3.45 -0.12
C LEU A 33 -15.28 -3.06 -0.93
N THR A 34 -15.13 -2.25 -1.97
CA THR A 34 -16.28 -1.84 -2.80
C THR A 34 -16.88 -3.04 -3.51
N GLY A 35 -16.05 -3.97 -3.98
CA GLY A 35 -16.50 -5.19 -4.65
C GLY A 35 -17.24 -6.16 -3.75
N SER A 36 -16.99 -6.13 -2.43
CA SER A 36 -17.63 -7.00 -1.45
C SER A 36 -18.75 -6.32 -0.68
N CYS A 37 -19.21 -5.15 -1.13
CA CYS A 37 -20.20 -4.31 -0.44
C CYS A 37 -19.72 -3.96 0.99
N TYR A 38 -18.43 -3.70 1.13
CA TYR A 38 -17.78 -3.29 2.39
C TYR A 38 -17.80 -4.35 3.48
N LYS A 39 -18.03 -5.61 3.14
CA LYS A 39 -18.16 -6.70 4.12
C LYS A 39 -16.90 -7.55 4.28
N SER A 40 -15.86 -7.30 3.49
CA SER A 40 -14.63 -8.08 3.58
C SER A 40 -13.84 -7.68 4.83
N LYS A 41 -13.94 -8.46 5.90
CA LYS A 41 -13.21 -8.22 7.13
C LYS A 41 -11.70 -8.20 6.90
N ASP A 42 -11.18 -9.14 6.11
CA ASP A 42 -9.75 -9.22 5.82
C ASP A 42 -9.25 -7.97 5.11
N SER A 43 -10.06 -7.41 4.21
CA SER A 43 -9.67 -6.18 3.50
C SER A 43 -9.61 -4.98 4.44
N TRP A 44 -10.52 -4.88 5.41
CA TRP A 44 -10.46 -3.82 6.43
C TRP A 44 -9.20 -3.95 7.28
N VAL A 45 -8.91 -5.16 7.75
CA VAL A 45 -7.73 -5.41 8.58
C VAL A 45 -6.45 -5.09 7.80
N ASP A 46 -6.35 -5.57 6.56
CA ASP A 46 -5.17 -5.34 5.72
C ASP A 46 -4.98 -3.86 5.41
N LEU A 47 -6.08 -3.15 5.15
CA LEU A 47 -6.03 -1.71 4.87
C LEU A 47 -5.43 -0.94 6.04
N ILE A 48 -5.87 -1.25 7.26
CA ILE A 48 -5.33 -0.63 8.49
C ILE A 48 -3.82 -0.90 8.57
N GLY A 49 -3.39 -2.14 8.29
CA GLY A 49 -1.99 -2.52 8.32
C GLY A 49 -1.14 -1.74 7.32
N TYR A 50 -1.61 -1.62 6.08
CA TYR A 50 -0.88 -0.89 5.04
C TYR A 50 -0.81 0.61 5.32
N VAL A 51 -1.88 1.20 5.85
CA VAL A 51 -1.90 2.61 6.26
C VAL A 51 -0.88 2.85 7.36
N ALA A 52 -0.84 1.98 8.36
CA ALA A 52 0.10 2.08 9.47
C ALA A 52 1.55 1.97 8.98
N CYS A 53 1.83 1.00 8.11
CA CYS A 53 3.17 0.80 7.55
C CYS A 53 3.61 2.00 6.70
N GLY A 54 2.73 2.50 5.85
CA GLY A 54 3.03 3.65 5.00
C GLY A 54 3.29 4.90 5.80
N GLY A 55 2.47 5.14 6.83
CA GLY A 55 2.64 6.27 7.74
C GLY A 55 3.97 6.22 8.49
N GLU A 56 4.34 5.04 8.97
CA GLU A 56 5.61 4.86 9.67
C GLU A 56 6.80 5.15 8.76
N ILE A 57 6.79 4.60 7.54
CA ILE A 57 7.86 4.82 6.57
C ILE A 57 8.01 6.31 6.25
N ALA A 58 6.90 6.98 5.95
CA ALA A 58 6.91 8.38 5.54
C ALA A 58 7.37 9.30 6.67
N ILE A 59 6.90 9.06 7.89
CA ILE A 59 7.23 9.90 9.05
C ILE A 59 8.68 9.69 9.48
N ARG A 60 9.18 8.45 9.46
CA ARG A 60 10.58 8.18 9.76
C ARG A 60 11.53 8.88 8.81
N GLY A 61 11.14 9.02 7.55
CA GLY A 61 11.94 9.73 6.56
C GLY A 61 12.14 11.20 6.87
N GLU A 62 11.28 11.78 7.72
CA GLU A 62 11.35 13.20 8.10
C GLU A 62 12.21 13.42 9.36
N GLU A 63 12.50 12.37 10.10
CA GLU A 63 13.32 12.46 11.30
C GLU A 63 14.81 12.42 10.96
#